data_9cbc0cdc8c9403f9ee6d5b4a6c4affc3
#
_entry.id   9cbc0cdc8c9403f9ee6d5b4a6c4affc3
#
_cell.length_a   1.000
_cell.length_b   1.000
_cell.length_c   1.000
_cell.angle_alpha   90.00
_cell.angle_beta   90.00
_cell.angle_gamma   90.00
#
_symmetry.space_group_name_H-M   'P 1'
#
loop_
_entity.id
_entity.type
_entity.pdbx_description
1 polymer ?
#
loop_
_entity_poly.entity_id
_entity_poly.type
_entity_poly.pdbx_seq_one_letter_code
_entity_poly.pdbx_strand_id
1 'polypeptide(L)'
;MLQKDFFARHSNLVAPELIGCSLIRINNKNEILTGTIVETEAYSQEEESCHGFNKKTNSNQTLFGEAGTVYVYRCYGIHYCLNIVTDKLNFASGVLIRSVHIENQPERIAAGPGLVAKKFSIDHKFNNLKIYDNNHLKIILNKKIYNANELVQTKRIGITKAINLKWRWYLKESRSISKREKGDKNPPLQNLSNKSSI
;
A
#
# COMPACT_ATOMS: atom_id res chain seq x y z
N MET A 1 -6.25 -12.51 -8.79
CA MET A 1 -6.55 -11.73 -7.58
C MET A 1 -5.91 -12.43 -6.40
N LEU A 2 -5.27 -11.69 -5.50
CA LEU A 2 -4.67 -12.23 -4.28
C LEU A 2 -5.78 -12.73 -3.34
N GLN A 3 -5.59 -13.91 -2.76
CA GLN A 3 -6.55 -14.56 -1.88
C GLN A 3 -6.18 -14.35 -0.40
N LYS A 4 -7.05 -14.73 0.52
CA LYS A 4 -6.88 -14.57 1.98
C LYS A 4 -5.53 -15.09 2.47
N ASP A 5 -5.10 -16.27 2.02
CA ASP A 5 -3.87 -16.93 2.47
C ASP A 5 -2.60 -16.12 2.16
N PHE A 6 -2.60 -15.34 1.06
CA PHE A 6 -1.51 -14.42 0.78
C PHE A 6 -1.32 -13.40 1.91
N PHE A 7 -2.42 -12.90 2.46
CA PHE A 7 -2.43 -11.90 3.53
C PHE A 7 -2.32 -12.50 4.94
N ALA A 8 -2.62 -13.80 5.12
CA ALA A 8 -2.58 -14.49 6.41
C ALA A 8 -1.13 -14.80 6.87
N ARG A 9 -0.24 -13.83 6.71
CA ARG A 9 1.17 -13.86 7.09
C ARG A 9 1.54 -12.52 7.73
N HIS A 10 2.65 -12.50 8.47
CA HIS A 10 3.13 -11.29 9.13
C HIS A 10 3.31 -10.13 8.13
N SER A 11 2.94 -8.91 8.56
CA SER A 11 2.92 -7.72 7.68
C SER A 11 4.27 -7.41 7.02
N ASN A 12 5.40 -7.68 7.69
CA ASN A 12 6.73 -7.44 7.12
C ASN A 12 7.11 -8.43 5.99
N LEU A 13 6.42 -9.56 5.88
CA LEU A 13 6.55 -10.49 4.75
C LEU A 13 5.64 -10.08 3.60
N VAL A 14 4.41 -9.65 3.91
CA VAL A 14 3.42 -9.25 2.91
C VAL A 14 3.76 -7.91 2.25
N ALA A 15 4.28 -6.95 3.01
CA ALA A 15 4.53 -5.60 2.51
C ALA A 15 5.46 -5.53 1.29
N PRO A 16 6.65 -6.16 1.27
CA PRO A 16 7.51 -6.16 0.09
C PRO A 16 6.89 -6.92 -1.10
N GLU A 17 6.13 -7.99 -0.86
CA GLU A 17 5.51 -8.77 -1.92
C GLU A 17 4.30 -8.08 -2.60
N LEU A 18 3.72 -7.08 -1.95
CA LEU A 18 2.68 -6.23 -2.56
C LEU A 18 3.27 -5.24 -3.56
N ILE A 19 4.57 -4.96 -3.51
CA ILE A 19 5.20 -4.09 -4.52
C ILE A 19 5.21 -4.79 -5.87
N GLY A 20 4.76 -4.08 -6.89
CA GLY A 20 4.55 -4.62 -8.24
C GLY A 20 3.15 -5.18 -8.48
N CYS A 21 2.35 -5.42 -7.44
CA CYS A 21 0.95 -5.78 -7.62
C CYS A 21 0.14 -4.61 -8.20
N SER A 22 -0.89 -4.91 -8.97
CA SER A 22 -1.85 -3.92 -9.44
C SER A 22 -2.92 -3.65 -8.38
N LEU A 23 -3.07 -2.39 -8.00
CA LEU A 23 -4.26 -1.88 -7.31
C LEU A 23 -5.28 -1.45 -8.35
N ILE A 24 -6.48 -2.01 -8.30
CA ILE A 24 -7.57 -1.76 -9.26
C ILE A 24 -8.77 -1.21 -8.50
N ARG A 25 -9.29 -0.09 -8.97
CA ARG A 25 -10.53 0.54 -8.50
C ARG A 25 -11.55 0.56 -9.62
N ILE A 26 -12.74 0.01 -9.38
CA ILE A 26 -13.87 0.04 -10.30
C ILE A 26 -14.95 0.91 -9.66
N ASN A 27 -15.29 2.03 -10.29
CA ASN A 27 -16.31 2.93 -9.78
C ASN A 27 -17.75 2.49 -10.17
N ASN A 28 -18.75 3.23 -9.68
CA ASN A 28 -20.15 2.91 -9.94
C ASN A 28 -20.59 3.07 -11.41
N LYS A 29 -19.73 3.69 -12.24
CA LYS A 29 -19.93 3.79 -13.70
C LYS A 29 -19.16 2.72 -14.48
N ASN A 30 -18.62 1.72 -13.78
CA ASN A 30 -17.72 0.69 -14.32
C ASN A 30 -16.41 1.24 -14.94
N GLU A 31 -16.03 2.48 -14.63
CA GLU A 31 -14.72 3.01 -15.02
C GLU A 31 -13.64 2.36 -14.15
N ILE A 32 -12.57 1.92 -14.80
CA ILE A 32 -11.48 1.20 -14.15
C ILE A 32 -10.27 2.11 -14.03
N LEU A 33 -9.77 2.28 -12.82
CA LEU A 33 -8.47 2.86 -12.54
C LEU A 33 -7.53 1.78 -12.06
N THR A 34 -6.40 1.63 -12.73
CA THR A 34 -5.35 0.67 -12.38
C THR A 34 -4.05 1.40 -12.12
N GLY A 35 -3.29 0.94 -11.14
CA GLY A 35 -1.93 1.40 -10.90
C GLY A 35 -1.10 0.34 -10.20
N THR A 36 0.22 0.43 -10.35
CA THR A 36 1.19 -0.49 -9.72
C THR A 36 1.57 0.02 -8.34
N ILE A 37 1.43 -0.81 -7.32
CA ILE A 37 1.91 -0.51 -5.96
C ILE A 37 3.43 -0.42 -5.99
N VAL A 38 3.98 0.70 -5.56
CA VAL A 38 5.43 0.96 -5.62
C VAL A 38 6.04 1.34 -4.27
N GLU A 39 5.22 1.54 -3.24
CA GLU A 39 5.68 1.81 -1.88
C GLU A 39 4.68 1.29 -0.85
N THR A 40 5.18 0.59 0.18
CA THR A 40 4.40 0.00 1.26
C THR A 40 5.07 0.20 2.61
N GLU A 41 4.29 0.16 3.70
CA GLU A 41 4.79 0.10 5.07
C GLU A 41 4.06 -1.00 5.85
N ALA A 42 4.81 -1.76 6.65
CA ALA A 42 4.25 -2.77 7.55
C ALA A 42 4.02 -2.21 8.96
N TYR A 43 2.96 -2.69 9.60
CA TYR A 43 2.59 -2.41 10.98
C TYR A 43 2.12 -3.68 11.65
N SER A 44 2.56 -3.94 12.89
CA SER A 44 2.19 -5.12 13.68
C SER A 44 1.91 -4.70 15.12
N GLN A 45 1.01 -5.40 15.78
CA GLN A 45 0.70 -5.18 17.21
C GLN A 45 1.93 -5.26 18.12
N GLU A 46 3.02 -5.83 17.64
CA GLU A 46 4.28 -6.00 18.39
C GLU A 46 5.10 -4.70 18.51
N GLU A 47 4.70 -3.60 17.82
CA GLU A 47 5.48 -2.37 17.80
C GLU A 47 4.62 -1.12 18.02
N GLU A 48 5.19 -0.12 18.68
CA GLU A 48 4.50 1.03 19.26
C GLU A 48 3.84 1.98 18.24
N SER A 49 4.20 1.92 16.97
CA SER A 49 3.57 2.77 15.92
C SER A 49 2.34 2.12 15.31
N CYS A 50 2.05 0.86 15.63
CA CYS A 50 0.84 0.20 15.20
C CYS A 50 -0.37 0.78 15.92
N HIS A 51 -1.44 1.07 15.22
CA HIS A 51 -2.70 1.53 15.82
C HIS A 51 -3.30 0.54 16.82
N GLY A 52 -2.95 -0.75 16.73
CA GLY A 52 -3.42 -1.80 17.61
C GLY A 52 -2.46 -2.18 18.73
N PHE A 53 -1.32 -1.49 18.90
CA PHE A 53 -0.29 -1.83 19.87
C PHE A 53 -0.83 -1.94 21.29
N ASN A 54 -1.52 -0.92 21.79
CA ASN A 54 -2.01 -0.88 23.16
C ASN A 54 -3.27 -1.72 23.35
N LYS A 55 -4.29 -1.47 22.54
CA LYS A 55 -5.60 -2.13 22.68
C LYS A 55 -6.47 -1.98 21.44
N LYS A 56 -7.45 -2.86 21.34
CA LYS A 56 -8.55 -2.75 20.39
C LYS A 56 -9.53 -1.65 20.83
N THR A 57 -9.94 -0.81 19.89
CA THR A 57 -10.92 0.27 20.06
C THR A 57 -11.90 0.27 18.90
N ASN A 58 -13.00 1.02 18.98
CA ASN A 58 -13.95 1.15 17.89
C ASN A 58 -13.30 1.72 16.60
N SER A 59 -12.30 2.59 16.72
CA SER A 59 -11.63 3.21 15.57
C SER A 59 -10.61 2.31 14.88
N ASN A 60 -10.03 1.34 15.59
CA ASN A 60 -9.01 0.45 15.02
C ASN A 60 -9.45 -1.02 14.94
N GLN A 61 -10.70 -1.35 15.32
CA GLN A 61 -11.15 -2.74 15.38
C GLN A 61 -11.01 -3.52 14.08
N THR A 62 -11.14 -2.85 12.92
CA THR A 62 -10.96 -3.48 11.61
C THR A 62 -9.55 -4.04 11.42
N LEU A 63 -8.53 -3.41 12.03
CA LEU A 63 -7.14 -3.89 11.97
C LEU A 63 -6.95 -5.24 12.68
N PHE A 64 -7.85 -5.62 13.57
CA PHE A 64 -7.90 -6.93 14.24
C PHE A 64 -8.75 -7.96 13.49
N GLY A 65 -9.23 -7.61 12.32
CA GLY A 65 -10.09 -8.47 11.48
C GLY A 65 -9.32 -9.60 10.80
N GLU A 66 -10.01 -10.28 9.90
CA GLU A 66 -9.39 -11.32 9.08
C GLU A 66 -8.39 -10.73 8.07
N ALA A 67 -7.37 -11.52 7.75
CA ALA A 67 -6.40 -11.21 6.70
C ALA A 67 -7.10 -10.90 5.36
N GLY A 68 -6.62 -9.88 4.65
CA GLY A 68 -7.22 -9.37 3.42
C GLY A 68 -8.41 -8.43 3.63
N THR A 69 -8.74 -8.08 4.89
CA THR A 69 -9.71 -7.00 5.15
C THR A 69 -9.09 -5.64 4.83
N VAL A 70 -9.85 -4.79 4.17
CA VAL A 70 -9.47 -3.40 3.91
C VAL A 70 -9.67 -2.59 5.19
N TYR A 71 -8.60 -1.96 5.67
CA TYR A 71 -8.64 -1.05 6.81
C TYR A 71 -8.38 0.37 6.33
N VAL A 72 -9.42 1.22 6.43
CA VAL A 72 -9.33 2.63 6.06
C VAL A 72 -9.56 3.49 7.28
N TYR A 73 -8.60 4.36 7.56
CA TYR A 73 -8.72 5.34 8.64
C TYR A 73 -8.44 6.75 8.12
N ARG A 74 -8.92 7.75 8.87
CA ARG A 74 -8.72 9.16 8.54
C ARG A 74 -7.51 9.69 9.29
N CYS A 75 -6.48 10.10 8.55
CA CYS A 75 -5.24 10.64 9.07
C CYS A 75 -5.31 12.17 9.14
N TYR A 76 -4.91 12.75 10.28
CA TYR A 76 -4.95 14.21 10.55
C TYR A 76 -6.30 14.88 10.26
N GLY A 77 -7.40 14.14 10.32
CA GLY A 77 -8.73 14.69 10.05
C GLY A 77 -9.00 15.06 8.58
N ILE A 78 -8.05 14.86 7.66
CA ILE A 78 -8.13 15.37 6.28
C ILE A 78 -8.06 14.24 5.25
N HIS A 79 -7.16 13.27 5.42
CA HIS A 79 -6.86 12.27 4.41
C HIS A 79 -7.22 10.86 4.88
N TYR A 80 -7.66 10.03 3.96
CA TYR A 80 -7.80 8.59 4.20
C TYR A 80 -6.50 7.86 3.88
N CYS A 81 -6.25 6.76 4.59
CA CYS A 81 -5.13 5.86 4.37
C CYS A 81 -5.67 4.45 4.12
N LEU A 82 -5.25 3.84 3.01
CA LEU A 82 -5.61 2.48 2.62
C LEU A 82 -4.61 1.48 3.20
N ASN A 83 -5.11 0.55 4.02
CA ASN A 83 -4.33 -0.58 4.52
C ASN A 83 -5.04 -1.89 4.21
N ILE A 84 -4.27 -2.97 4.11
CA ILE A 84 -4.79 -4.34 4.06
C ILE A 84 -4.35 -5.07 5.32
N VAL A 85 -5.33 -5.61 6.05
CA VAL A 85 -5.09 -6.42 7.26
C VAL A 85 -4.34 -7.69 6.89
N THR A 86 -3.40 -8.06 7.73
CA THR A 86 -2.55 -9.24 7.56
C THR A 86 -2.54 -10.08 8.83
N ASP A 87 -1.82 -11.23 8.80
CA ASP A 87 -1.67 -12.11 9.95
C ASP A 87 -3.00 -12.81 10.36
N LYS A 88 -3.14 -13.19 11.60
CA LYS A 88 -4.26 -13.95 12.15
C LYS A 88 -5.36 -13.05 12.71
N LEU A 89 -6.58 -13.58 12.76
CA LEU A 89 -7.71 -12.92 13.38
C LEU A 89 -7.42 -12.54 14.86
N ASN A 90 -7.90 -11.38 15.29
CA ASN A 90 -7.70 -10.79 16.62
C ASN A 90 -6.26 -10.36 16.93
N PHE A 91 -5.40 -10.25 15.91
CA PHE A 91 -4.06 -9.70 16.02
C PHE A 91 -3.93 -8.50 15.08
N ALA A 92 -3.61 -7.32 15.61
CA ALA A 92 -3.53 -6.10 14.81
C ALA A 92 -2.29 -6.12 13.94
N SER A 93 -2.49 -6.33 12.66
CA SER A 93 -1.41 -6.35 11.66
C SER A 93 -1.93 -5.83 10.33
N GLY A 94 -1.12 -5.08 9.59
CA GLY A 94 -1.53 -4.57 8.30
C GLY A 94 -0.42 -3.93 7.50
N VAL A 95 -0.68 -3.78 6.21
CA VAL A 95 0.21 -3.11 5.25
C VAL A 95 -0.47 -1.86 4.72
N LEU A 96 0.17 -0.71 4.92
CA LEU A 96 -0.21 0.56 4.33
C LEU A 96 0.23 0.61 2.86
N ILE A 97 -0.70 0.87 1.95
CA ILE A 97 -0.41 1.18 0.55
C ILE A 97 -0.04 2.66 0.47
N ARG A 98 1.25 2.93 0.32
CA ARG A 98 1.78 4.27 0.49
C ARG A 98 1.89 5.05 -0.81
N SER A 99 2.28 4.38 -1.90
CA SER A 99 2.38 4.99 -3.22
C SER A 99 2.03 4.00 -4.33
N VAL A 100 1.40 4.54 -5.38
CA VAL A 100 0.98 3.79 -6.56
C VAL A 100 1.41 4.55 -7.81
N HIS A 101 2.12 3.87 -8.71
CA HIS A 101 2.42 4.40 -10.04
C HIS A 101 1.22 4.16 -10.96
N ILE A 102 0.77 5.19 -11.66
CA ILE A 102 -0.32 5.11 -12.64
C ILE A 102 0.25 5.50 -14.00
N GLU A 103 0.17 4.57 -14.94
CA GLU A 103 0.70 4.79 -16.29
C GLU A 103 0.02 6.00 -16.95
N ASN A 104 0.79 6.79 -17.71
CA ASN A 104 0.33 8.00 -18.41
C ASN A 104 -0.27 9.09 -17.48
N GLN A 105 0.05 9.07 -16.20
CA GLN A 105 -0.33 10.10 -15.24
C GLN A 105 0.92 10.75 -14.61
N PRO A 106 0.80 11.98 -14.08
CA PRO A 106 1.91 12.62 -13.36
C PRO A 106 2.44 11.73 -12.24
N GLU A 107 3.77 11.59 -12.15
CA GLU A 107 4.46 10.71 -11.20
C GLU A 107 4.01 10.90 -9.74
N ARG A 108 3.68 12.14 -9.38
CA ARG A 108 3.29 12.51 -8.00
C ARG A 108 1.80 12.35 -7.70
N ILE A 109 0.97 11.94 -8.68
CA ILE A 109 -0.49 11.93 -8.55
C ILE A 109 -0.99 11.04 -7.40
N ALA A 110 -0.29 9.94 -7.14
CA ALA A 110 -0.58 8.98 -6.07
C ALA A 110 0.70 8.63 -5.26
N ALA A 111 1.62 9.59 -5.07
CA ALA A 111 2.86 9.43 -4.31
C ALA A 111 2.68 9.90 -2.87
N GLY A 112 2.08 9.07 -2.04
CA GLY A 112 1.77 9.26 -0.62
C GLY A 112 0.38 8.71 -0.27
N PRO A 113 0.17 8.24 0.97
CA PRO A 113 -1.03 7.46 1.33
C PRO A 113 -2.33 8.25 1.14
N GLY A 114 -2.34 9.53 1.50
CA GLY A 114 -3.49 10.40 1.26
C GLY A 114 -3.75 10.66 -0.22
N LEU A 115 -2.70 10.76 -1.05
CA LEU A 115 -2.83 10.91 -2.50
C LEU A 115 -3.32 9.62 -3.16
N VAL A 116 -2.89 8.45 -2.67
CA VAL A 116 -3.44 7.15 -3.10
C VAL A 116 -4.94 7.11 -2.83
N ALA A 117 -5.36 7.36 -1.59
CA ALA A 117 -6.78 7.33 -1.24
C ALA A 117 -7.60 8.34 -2.07
N LYS A 118 -7.10 9.57 -2.24
CA LYS A 118 -7.75 10.60 -3.07
C LYS A 118 -7.88 10.15 -4.52
N LYS A 119 -6.79 9.68 -5.14
CA LYS A 119 -6.76 9.30 -6.56
C LYS A 119 -7.67 8.10 -6.85
N PHE A 120 -7.68 7.11 -5.96
CA PHE A 120 -8.51 5.91 -6.10
C PHE A 120 -9.93 6.08 -5.50
N SER A 121 -10.30 7.29 -5.04
CA SER A 121 -11.60 7.58 -4.43
C SER A 121 -11.94 6.61 -3.29
N ILE A 122 -10.96 6.38 -2.41
CA ILE A 122 -11.09 5.49 -1.25
C ILE A 122 -11.40 6.34 -0.02
N ASP A 123 -12.52 6.03 0.62
CA ASP A 123 -13.01 6.64 1.85
C ASP A 123 -13.41 5.59 2.89
N HIS A 124 -14.06 6.01 3.96
CA HIS A 124 -14.52 5.13 5.04
C HIS A 124 -15.47 4.01 4.58
N LYS A 125 -16.14 4.15 3.44
CA LYS A 125 -17.06 3.11 2.91
C LYS A 125 -16.31 1.84 2.48
N PHE A 126 -15.01 1.95 2.23
CA PHE A 126 -14.16 0.80 1.93
C PHE A 126 -13.66 0.07 3.18
N ASN A 127 -13.82 0.68 4.36
CA ASN A 127 -13.41 0.03 5.60
C ASN A 127 -14.22 -1.26 5.83
N ASN A 128 -13.53 -2.32 6.25
CA ASN A 128 -14.10 -3.65 6.51
C ASN A 128 -14.53 -4.48 5.28
N LEU A 129 -14.30 -4.01 4.03
CA LEU A 129 -14.46 -4.85 2.86
C LEU A 129 -13.37 -5.92 2.79
N LYS A 130 -13.63 -7.04 2.12
CA LYS A 130 -12.61 -8.05 1.80
C LYS A 130 -11.98 -7.74 0.45
N ILE A 131 -10.66 -7.59 0.37
CA ILE A 131 -9.98 -7.26 -0.89
C ILE A 131 -10.13 -8.34 -1.95
N TYR A 132 -10.35 -9.58 -1.54
CA TYR A 132 -10.53 -10.75 -2.39
C TYR A 132 -12.00 -11.09 -2.70
N ASP A 133 -12.95 -10.37 -2.08
CA ASP A 133 -14.38 -10.63 -2.20
C ASP A 133 -15.18 -9.32 -2.30
N ASN A 134 -14.84 -8.48 -3.26
CA ASN A 134 -15.63 -7.30 -3.62
C ASN A 134 -15.36 -6.90 -5.08
N ASN A 135 -16.30 -6.15 -5.65
CA ASN A 135 -16.25 -5.76 -7.06
C ASN A 135 -15.58 -4.39 -7.30
N HIS A 136 -15.31 -3.63 -6.24
CA HIS A 136 -14.92 -2.22 -6.36
C HIS A 136 -13.44 -1.95 -6.14
N LEU A 137 -12.75 -2.79 -5.35
CA LEU A 137 -11.33 -2.63 -5.02
C LEU A 137 -10.65 -4.00 -5.04
N LYS A 138 -9.60 -4.16 -5.83
CA LYS A 138 -8.89 -5.44 -5.99
C LYS A 138 -7.38 -5.23 -5.97
N ILE A 139 -6.65 -6.25 -5.49
CA ILE A 139 -5.20 -6.35 -5.69
C ILE A 139 -4.92 -7.61 -6.49
N ILE A 140 -4.20 -7.45 -7.59
CA ILE A 140 -3.86 -8.52 -8.52
C ILE A 140 -2.35 -8.65 -8.57
N LEU A 141 -1.86 -9.89 -8.42
CA LEU A 141 -0.44 -10.20 -8.65
C LEU A 141 -0.11 -10.02 -10.13
N ASN A 142 0.87 -9.18 -10.42
CA ASN A 142 1.39 -9.03 -11.76
C ASN A 142 2.40 -10.15 -12.08
N LYS A 143 2.68 -10.37 -13.37
CA LYS A 143 3.69 -11.35 -13.82
C LYS A 143 5.11 -10.97 -13.38
N LYS A 144 5.42 -9.69 -13.24
CA LYS A 144 6.73 -9.23 -12.78
C LYS A 144 6.79 -9.29 -11.26
N ILE A 145 7.64 -10.16 -10.74
CA ILE A 145 8.05 -10.22 -9.34
C ILE A 145 9.36 -9.45 -9.24
N TYR A 146 9.47 -8.55 -8.27
CA TYR A 146 10.68 -7.76 -8.03
C TYR A 146 11.59 -8.47 -7.03
N ASN A 147 12.87 -8.55 -7.37
CA ASN A 147 13.89 -9.10 -6.50
C ASN A 147 14.30 -8.11 -5.38
N ALA A 148 14.92 -8.62 -4.33
CA ALA A 148 15.38 -7.78 -3.20
C ALA A 148 16.28 -6.60 -3.65
N ASN A 149 17.10 -6.78 -4.69
CA ASN A 149 17.98 -5.72 -5.22
C ASN A 149 17.24 -4.59 -5.95
N GLU A 150 15.99 -4.83 -6.37
CA GLU A 150 15.12 -3.83 -7.00
C GLU A 150 14.32 -3.02 -5.96
N LEU A 151 14.30 -3.47 -4.71
CA LEU A 151 13.61 -2.83 -3.60
C LEU A 151 14.60 -2.13 -2.67
N VAL A 152 14.18 -0.98 -2.16
CA VAL A 152 14.85 -0.30 -1.05
C VAL A 152 14.06 -0.56 0.21
N GLN A 153 14.70 -1.16 1.22
CA GLN A 153 14.14 -1.35 2.56
C GLN A 153 14.67 -0.27 3.51
N THR A 154 13.78 0.48 4.14
CA THR A 154 14.15 1.65 4.94
C THR A 154 13.17 1.93 6.08
N LYS A 155 13.40 3.01 6.82
CA LYS A 155 12.55 3.48 7.90
C LYS A 155 11.20 3.98 7.39
N ARG A 156 10.15 3.80 8.20
CA ARG A 156 8.80 4.32 7.93
C ARG A 156 8.75 5.84 8.06
N ILE A 157 7.73 6.46 7.48
CA ILE A 157 7.58 7.92 7.41
C ILE A 157 6.39 8.37 8.25
N GLY A 158 6.54 9.49 8.97
CA GLY A 158 5.44 10.14 9.69
C GLY A 158 5.08 9.45 11.02
N ILE A 159 5.98 8.61 11.55
CA ILE A 159 5.85 7.98 12.86
C ILE A 159 6.85 8.59 13.84
N THR A 160 6.51 8.54 15.13
CA THR A 160 7.35 9.05 16.24
C THR A 160 7.88 7.94 17.14
N LYS A 161 7.35 6.73 17.00
CA LYS A 161 7.73 5.55 17.76
C LYS A 161 8.20 4.43 16.84
N ALA A 162 8.95 3.47 17.38
CA ALA A 162 9.52 2.36 16.61
C ALA A 162 10.24 2.81 15.31
N ILE A 163 10.85 4.00 15.32
CA ILE A 163 11.43 4.71 14.17
C ILE A 163 12.64 3.98 13.55
N ASN A 164 13.23 3.04 14.29
CA ASN A 164 14.39 2.28 13.82
C ASN A 164 14.04 1.04 13.01
N LEU A 165 12.77 0.59 13.05
CA LEU A 165 12.32 -0.54 12.26
C LEU A 165 12.30 -0.15 10.78
N LYS A 166 13.02 -0.93 9.96
CA LYS A 166 13.06 -0.77 8.51
C LYS A 166 11.87 -1.48 7.85
N TRP A 167 10.66 -1.09 8.21
CA TRP A 167 9.43 -1.71 7.75
C TRP A 167 8.71 -0.87 6.70
N ARG A 168 9.49 -0.21 5.84
CA ARG A 168 9.05 0.44 4.61
C ARG A 168 9.87 -0.05 3.45
N TRP A 169 9.18 -0.37 2.36
CA TRP A 169 9.78 -0.81 1.11
C TRP A 169 9.29 0.07 -0.04
N TYR A 170 10.15 0.32 -0.99
CA TYR A 170 9.76 0.94 -2.25
C TYR A 170 10.59 0.44 -3.42
N LEU A 171 9.98 0.50 -4.63
CA LEU A 171 10.61 0.12 -5.87
C LEU A 171 11.66 1.16 -6.26
N LYS A 172 12.93 0.76 -6.35
CA LYS A 172 14.08 1.64 -6.61
C LYS A 172 13.92 2.46 -7.89
N GLU A 173 13.45 1.83 -8.97
CA GLU A 173 13.31 2.45 -10.29
C GLU A 173 12.01 3.25 -10.47
N SER A 174 11.13 3.32 -9.47
CA SER A 174 9.91 4.12 -9.58
C SER A 174 10.14 5.57 -9.17
N ARG A 175 9.64 6.51 -9.97
CA ARG A 175 9.62 7.95 -9.62
C ARG A 175 8.39 8.34 -8.80
N SER A 176 7.40 7.46 -8.69
CA SER A 176 6.15 7.69 -7.95
C SER A 176 6.27 7.37 -6.46
N ILE A 177 7.44 7.61 -5.85
CA ILE A 177 7.72 7.33 -4.42
C ILE A 177 7.43 8.58 -3.58
N SER A 178 6.78 8.40 -2.43
CA SER A 178 6.39 9.53 -1.56
C SER A 178 7.60 10.30 -1.04
N LYS A 179 8.63 9.59 -0.58
CA LYS A 179 9.92 10.13 -0.14
C LYS A 179 11.00 9.06 -0.29
N ARG A 180 12.10 9.42 -0.93
CA ARG A 180 13.27 8.54 -1.02
C ARG A 180 14.14 8.61 0.23
N GLU A 181 14.91 7.57 0.48
CA GLU A 181 15.95 7.55 1.50
C GLU A 181 17.04 8.57 1.14
N LYS A 182 17.72 9.11 2.17
CA LYS A 182 18.82 10.07 1.97
C LYS A 182 19.92 9.41 1.12
N GLY A 183 20.29 10.07 0.02
CA GLY A 183 21.29 9.58 -0.93
C GLY A 183 20.75 8.71 -2.06
N ASP A 184 19.51 8.24 -1.98
CA ASP A 184 18.85 7.54 -3.09
C ASP A 184 18.26 8.56 -4.06
N LYS A 185 18.76 8.57 -5.30
CA LYS A 185 18.36 9.52 -6.35
C LYS A 185 17.16 9.00 -7.14
N ASN A 186 16.35 9.91 -7.67
CA ASN A 186 15.34 9.53 -8.65
C ASN A 186 16.01 8.90 -9.89
N PRO A 187 15.46 7.82 -10.43
CA PRO A 187 15.90 7.31 -11.71
C PRO A 187 15.69 8.38 -12.80
N PRO A 188 16.45 8.31 -13.90
CA PRO A 188 16.26 9.24 -15.03
C PRO A 188 14.84 9.13 -15.58
N LEU A 189 14.36 10.20 -16.23
CA LEU A 189 13.11 10.16 -16.98
C LEU A 189 13.28 9.13 -18.10
N GLN A 190 12.38 8.16 -18.18
CA GLN A 190 12.31 7.30 -19.34
C GLN A 190 11.87 8.16 -20.52
N ASN A 191 12.75 8.34 -21.50
CA ASN A 191 12.39 8.99 -22.75
C ASN A 191 11.29 8.18 -23.43
N LEU A 192 10.11 8.78 -23.62
CA LEU A 192 8.97 8.19 -24.34
C LEU A 192 9.24 8.02 -25.86
N SER A 193 10.49 8.13 -26.29
CA SER A 193 10.91 8.13 -27.68
C SER A 193 11.33 6.75 -28.19
N ASN A 194 10.63 5.66 -27.88
CA ASN A 194 10.83 4.39 -28.61
C ASN A 194 9.62 3.46 -28.52
N LYS A 195 8.46 3.93 -28.94
CA LYS A 195 7.34 3.05 -29.33
C LYS A 195 6.68 3.55 -30.62
N SER A 196 7.49 3.74 -31.65
CA SER A 196 7.00 3.84 -33.01
C SER A 196 8.05 3.20 -33.91
N SER A 197 8.03 1.91 -33.99
CA SER A 197 8.58 1.07 -35.09
C SER A 197 8.27 -0.40 -34.72
N ILE A 198 7.24 -0.88 -35.24
CA ILE A 198 6.94 -2.09 -36.03
C ILE A 198 5.48 -2.46 -35.80
#